data_132a09490c461a41d6572ec089bc771e
#
_entry.id   132a09490c461a41d6572ec089bc771e
#
_cell.length_a   1.000
_cell.length_b   1.000
_cell.length_c   1.000
_cell.angle_alpha   90.00
_cell.angle_beta   90.00
_cell.angle_gamma   90.00
#
_symmetry.space_group_name_H-M   'P 1'
#
loop_
_entity.id
_entity.type
_entity.pdbx_description
1 polymer ?
#
loop_
_entity_poly.entity_id
_entity_poly.type
_entity_poly.pdbx_seq_one_letter_code
_entity_poly.pdbx_strand_id
1 'polypeptide(L)'
;MIYRIFGRFLPVFAGVLGIVLGLAAFSSTLSADQHGGATTEHGKWIEAVKATGVFFSARYRFEHVDDKGFTKNANAHTIQTHLGYKSDIHYGVSGLIELENVEAIGSGDYNSTTNGRTNFPTVADPENSEINRVHLSYHNIPDTVVTVGRQRLVLDNARFVGDVGFRQNQQTFDALTVANSSLPDLGLAYVYVKQILRIFGDDN
;
A
#
# COMPACT_ATOMS: atom_id res chain seq x y z
N MET A 1 22.86 5.97 -7.59
CA MET A 1 22.61 7.36 -7.12
C MET A 1 21.25 7.50 -6.41
N ILE A 2 20.36 6.54 -6.49
CA ILE A 2 19.02 6.50 -5.86
C ILE A 2 19.08 6.08 -4.37
N TYR A 3 20.05 5.26 -3.97
CA TYR A 3 20.25 4.80 -2.57
C TYR A 3 20.38 5.89 -1.49
N ARG A 4 20.71 7.12 -1.85
CA ARG A 4 20.82 8.23 -0.88
C ARG A 4 19.50 8.91 -0.53
N ILE A 5 18.43 8.64 -1.26
CA ILE A 5 17.11 9.25 -1.03
C ILE A 5 16.32 8.45 -0.01
N PHE A 6 16.38 7.10 -0.05
CA PHE A 6 15.58 6.21 0.78
C PHE A 6 15.97 6.17 2.26
N GLY A 7 17.24 6.32 2.60
CA GLY A 7 17.68 6.43 4.01
C GLY A 7 17.11 7.64 4.76
N ARG A 8 16.42 8.56 4.07
CA ARG A 8 15.74 9.71 4.67
C ARG A 8 14.26 9.51 4.95
N PHE A 9 13.62 8.46 4.39
CA PHE A 9 12.20 8.18 4.59
C PHE A 9 11.93 7.36 5.84
N LEU A 10 12.88 6.54 6.30
CA LEU A 10 12.74 5.75 7.53
C LEU A 10 12.31 6.59 8.75
N PRO A 11 12.93 7.78 9.04
CA PRO A 11 12.49 8.63 10.13
C PRO A 11 11.10 9.26 9.91
N VAL A 12 10.67 9.44 8.66
CA VAL A 12 9.33 9.96 8.34
C VAL A 12 8.27 8.92 8.67
N PHE A 13 8.49 7.64 8.30
CA PHE A 13 7.59 6.54 8.66
C PHE A 13 7.55 6.32 10.18
N ALA A 14 8.69 6.36 10.85
CA ALA A 14 8.76 6.25 12.31
C ALA A 14 8.04 7.42 12.99
N GLY A 15 8.17 8.63 12.46
CA GLY A 15 7.48 9.83 12.98
C GLY A 15 5.96 9.75 12.79
N VAL A 16 5.49 9.34 11.63
CA VAL A 16 4.06 9.19 11.34
C VAL A 16 3.45 8.03 12.12
N LEU A 17 4.18 6.89 12.23
CA LEU A 17 3.74 5.77 13.05
C LEU A 17 3.67 6.16 14.54
N GLY A 18 4.61 6.97 15.04
CA GLY A 18 4.58 7.54 16.39
C GLY A 18 3.37 8.44 16.64
N ILE A 19 2.98 9.25 15.65
CA ILE A 19 1.79 10.10 15.74
C ILE A 19 0.51 9.26 15.74
N VAL A 20 0.40 8.25 14.89
CA VAL A 20 -0.79 7.37 14.79
C VAL A 20 -0.90 6.48 16.03
N LEU A 21 0.19 5.91 16.53
CA LEU A 21 0.20 5.12 17.78
C LEU A 21 -0.01 5.99 19.02
N GLY A 22 0.50 7.21 19.03
CA GLY A 22 0.23 8.19 20.10
C GLY A 22 -1.24 8.57 20.19
N LEU A 23 -1.92 8.72 19.04
CA LEU A 23 -3.37 8.96 18.97
C LEU A 23 -4.19 7.73 19.43
N ALA A 24 -3.72 6.51 19.15
CA ALA A 24 -4.38 5.27 19.58
C ALA A 24 -4.19 5.01 21.10
N ALA A 25 -3.01 5.33 21.67
CA ALA A 25 -2.74 5.14 23.09
C ALA A 25 -3.50 6.15 23.98
N PHE A 26 -3.84 7.34 23.46
CA PHE A 26 -4.62 8.33 24.20
C PHE A 26 -6.09 7.97 24.36
N SER A 27 -6.59 7.02 23.55
CA SER A 27 -8.00 6.56 23.61
C SER A 27 -8.32 5.56 24.72
N SER A 28 -7.30 5.03 25.43
CA SER A 28 -7.50 3.96 26.42
C SER A 28 -7.68 4.44 27.86
N THR A 29 -7.64 5.75 28.15
CA THR A 29 -7.68 6.27 29.53
C THR A 29 -8.91 7.13 29.88
N LEU A 30 -9.94 7.18 29.04
CA LEU A 30 -11.19 7.88 29.38
C LEU A 30 -12.29 6.88 29.73
N SER A 31 -12.51 6.73 31.03
CA SER A 31 -13.68 6.06 31.61
C SER A 31 -14.99 6.65 31.09
N ALA A 32 -15.95 5.74 30.88
CA ALA A 32 -17.30 6.07 30.51
C ALA A 32 -17.95 7.01 31.52
N ASP A 33 -18.35 8.19 31.05
CA ASP A 33 -19.45 8.93 31.67
C ASP A 33 -20.47 9.27 30.57
N GLN A 34 -21.70 8.85 30.82
CA GLN A 34 -22.83 9.00 29.93
C GLN A 34 -23.39 10.42 30.07
N HIS A 35 -23.43 11.21 28.99
CA HIS A 35 -24.58 12.06 28.63
C HIS A 35 -24.33 12.90 27.39
N GLY A 36 -25.22 12.82 26.42
CA GLY A 36 -25.49 13.85 25.41
C GLY A 36 -24.56 13.90 24.18
N GLY A 37 -25.12 13.65 23.02
CA GLY A 37 -24.55 13.75 21.67
C GLY A 37 -23.51 14.83 21.39
N ALA A 38 -22.31 14.66 21.84
CA ALA A 38 -21.15 15.39 21.38
C ALA A 38 -20.38 14.46 20.44
N THR A 39 -20.26 14.84 19.17
CA THR A 39 -19.21 14.33 18.32
C THR A 39 -17.91 14.55 19.07
N THR A 40 -17.34 13.48 19.61
CA THR A 40 -16.11 13.52 20.39
C THR A 40 -15.03 14.23 19.58
N GLU A 41 -14.15 15.00 20.20
CA GLU A 41 -13.04 15.68 19.52
C GLU A 41 -12.26 14.71 18.60
N HIS A 42 -12.14 13.44 18.99
CA HIS A 42 -11.58 12.37 18.17
C HIS A 42 -12.27 12.21 16.82
N GLY A 43 -13.60 12.27 16.76
CA GLY A 43 -14.34 12.22 15.50
C GLY A 43 -14.01 13.37 14.57
N LYS A 44 -13.83 14.56 15.13
CA LYS A 44 -13.48 15.76 14.35
C LYS A 44 -12.08 15.67 13.72
N TRP A 45 -11.09 15.11 14.44
CA TRP A 45 -9.75 14.91 13.91
C TRP A 45 -9.73 13.85 12.79
N ILE A 46 -10.45 12.75 12.94
CA ILE A 46 -10.56 11.71 11.91
C ILE A 46 -11.23 12.28 10.66
N GLU A 47 -12.31 13.03 10.80
CA GLU A 47 -12.98 13.68 9.67
C GLU A 47 -12.09 14.76 9.03
N ALA A 48 -11.36 15.55 9.82
CA ALA A 48 -10.41 16.51 9.30
C ALA A 48 -9.28 15.83 8.48
N VAL A 49 -8.74 14.72 8.97
CA VAL A 49 -7.72 13.95 8.24
C VAL A 49 -8.29 13.36 6.95
N LYS A 50 -9.50 12.78 6.98
CA LYS A 50 -10.18 12.29 5.77
C LYS A 50 -10.43 13.40 4.74
N ALA A 51 -10.81 14.59 5.21
CA ALA A 51 -11.03 15.76 4.35
C ALA A 51 -9.75 16.26 3.65
N THR A 52 -8.55 15.90 4.16
CA THR A 52 -7.29 16.28 3.52
C THR A 52 -6.86 15.36 2.38
N GLY A 53 -7.56 14.25 2.14
CA GLY A 53 -7.18 13.24 1.15
C GLY A 53 -5.99 12.35 1.58
N VAL A 54 -5.46 12.53 2.80
CA VAL A 54 -4.42 11.67 3.36
C VAL A 54 -5.04 10.36 3.84
N PHE A 55 -4.38 9.25 3.55
CA PHE A 55 -4.79 7.94 4.06
C PHE A 55 -3.59 7.15 4.59
N PHE A 56 -3.87 6.28 5.54
CA PHE A 56 -2.90 5.38 6.15
C PHE A 56 -3.52 4.01 6.30
N SER A 57 -2.73 2.95 6.09
CA SER A 57 -3.10 1.58 6.44
C SER A 57 -1.90 0.82 6.96
N ALA A 58 -2.16 -0.16 7.82
CA ALA A 58 -1.15 -1.11 8.30
C ALA A 58 -1.72 -2.52 8.29
N ARG A 59 -0.92 -3.48 7.85
CA ARG A 59 -1.28 -4.90 7.80
C ARG A 59 -0.16 -5.74 8.42
N TYR A 60 -0.45 -6.36 9.55
CA TYR A 60 0.40 -7.41 10.09
C TYR A 60 0.04 -8.75 9.47
N ARG A 61 1.07 -9.56 9.17
CA ARG A 61 0.92 -10.90 8.63
C ARG A 61 1.83 -11.86 9.36
N PHE A 62 1.28 -13.01 9.72
CA PHE A 62 2.04 -14.18 10.15
C PHE A 62 1.85 -15.30 9.14
N GLU A 63 2.95 -15.91 8.71
CA GLU A 63 2.94 -17.09 7.84
C GLU A 63 3.89 -18.15 8.39
N HIS A 64 3.37 -19.34 8.62
CA HIS A 64 4.16 -20.52 8.98
C HIS A 64 4.22 -21.48 7.81
N VAL A 65 5.42 -21.95 7.47
CA VAL A 65 5.62 -22.95 6.40
C VAL A 65 6.45 -24.08 6.93
N ASP A 66 5.87 -25.28 6.94
CA ASP A 66 6.55 -26.56 7.18
C ASP A 66 6.71 -27.29 5.84
N ASP A 67 7.93 -27.34 5.35
CA ASP A 67 8.27 -27.98 4.08
C ASP A 67 9.43 -28.97 4.31
N LYS A 68 9.16 -30.26 4.09
CA LYS A 68 10.11 -31.36 4.29
C LYS A 68 11.36 -31.27 3.41
N GLY A 69 11.37 -30.42 2.38
CA GLY A 69 12.54 -30.13 1.56
C GLY A 69 13.59 -29.25 2.27
N PHE A 70 13.25 -28.68 3.43
CA PHE A 70 14.14 -27.82 4.21
C PHE A 70 14.42 -28.42 5.60
N THR A 71 15.55 -28.02 6.19
CA THR A 71 15.94 -28.46 7.54
C THR A 71 15.26 -27.63 8.65
N LYS A 72 14.64 -26.52 8.31
CA LYS A 72 14.01 -25.57 9.22
C LYS A 72 12.65 -25.15 8.69
N ASN A 73 11.71 -24.89 9.58
CA ASN A 73 10.43 -24.31 9.25
C ASN A 73 10.54 -22.80 9.12
N ALA A 74 9.76 -22.18 8.25
CA ALA A 74 9.65 -20.73 8.19
C ALA A 74 8.60 -20.21 9.16
N ASN A 75 8.93 -19.09 9.84
CA ASN A 75 8.01 -18.29 10.64
C ASN A 75 8.22 -16.82 10.27
N ALA A 76 7.41 -16.35 9.34
CA ALA A 76 7.47 -14.99 8.86
C ALA A 76 6.47 -14.12 9.63
N HIS A 77 6.97 -13.11 10.32
CA HIS A 77 6.20 -12.04 10.92
C HIS A 77 6.54 -10.76 10.20
N THR A 78 5.61 -10.21 9.46
CA THR A 78 5.84 -9.02 8.64
C THR A 78 4.77 -7.96 8.89
N ILE A 79 5.15 -6.70 8.76
CA ILE A 79 4.22 -5.57 8.78
C ILE A 79 4.39 -4.75 7.52
N GLN A 80 3.28 -4.48 6.85
CA GLN A 80 3.19 -3.56 5.73
C GLN A 80 2.52 -2.29 6.22
N THR A 81 3.03 -1.14 5.81
CA THR A 81 2.41 0.16 6.06
C THR A 81 2.31 0.95 4.76
N HIS A 82 1.15 1.56 4.53
CA HIS A 82 0.94 2.51 3.45
C HIS A 82 0.63 3.88 4.02
N LEU A 83 1.23 4.90 3.43
CA LEU A 83 0.91 6.31 3.67
C LEU A 83 0.73 6.98 2.32
N GLY A 84 -0.42 7.58 2.10
CA GLY A 84 -0.70 8.21 0.81
C GLY A 84 -1.52 9.48 0.91
N TYR A 85 -1.58 10.16 -0.21
CA TYR A 85 -2.40 11.33 -0.44
C TYR A 85 -3.10 11.20 -1.78
N LYS A 86 -4.42 11.46 -1.80
CA LYS A 86 -5.24 11.53 -3.00
C LYS A 86 -5.85 12.92 -3.05
N SER A 87 -5.60 13.65 -4.14
CA SER A 87 -6.21 14.96 -4.35
C SER A 87 -7.67 14.85 -4.78
N ASP A 88 -8.45 15.88 -4.50
CA ASP A 88 -9.70 16.12 -5.20
C ASP A 88 -9.46 16.42 -6.68
N ILE A 89 -10.55 16.42 -7.46
CA ILE A 89 -10.49 16.79 -8.88
C ILE A 89 -10.49 18.32 -9.00
N HIS A 90 -9.38 18.87 -9.50
CA HIS A 90 -9.23 20.29 -9.80
C HIS A 90 -9.02 20.48 -11.29
N TYR A 91 -9.87 21.28 -11.94
CA TYR A 91 -9.82 21.51 -13.40
C TYR A 91 -9.80 20.21 -14.22
N GLY A 92 -10.50 19.17 -13.73
CA GLY A 92 -10.54 17.85 -14.37
C GLY A 92 -9.32 16.97 -14.13
N VAL A 93 -8.40 17.35 -13.25
CA VAL A 93 -7.22 16.55 -12.91
C VAL A 93 -7.25 16.14 -11.44
N SER A 94 -6.94 14.89 -11.15
CA SER A 94 -6.64 14.41 -9.82
C SER A 94 -5.29 13.69 -9.78
N GLY A 95 -4.71 13.58 -8.59
CA GLY A 95 -3.44 12.89 -8.38
C GLY A 95 -3.48 11.97 -7.18
N LEU A 96 -2.62 10.97 -7.19
CA LEU A 96 -2.38 10.08 -6.05
C LEU A 96 -0.89 9.83 -5.90
N ILE A 97 -0.42 9.87 -4.67
CA ILE A 97 0.89 9.37 -4.25
C ILE A 97 0.71 8.46 -3.04
N GLU A 98 1.39 7.32 -3.04
CA GLU A 98 1.38 6.36 -1.94
C GLU A 98 2.78 5.78 -1.76
N LEU A 99 3.23 5.80 -0.53
CA LEU A 99 4.45 5.14 -0.07
C LEU A 99 4.07 3.82 0.57
N GLU A 100 4.83 2.77 0.30
CA GLU A 100 4.75 1.47 0.95
C GLU A 100 6.05 1.20 1.71
N ASN A 101 5.92 0.62 2.90
CA ASN A 101 7.04 0.06 3.64
C ASN A 101 6.65 -1.32 4.16
N VAL A 102 7.52 -2.29 3.96
CA VAL A 102 7.41 -3.67 4.48
C VAL A 102 8.62 -3.96 5.34
N GLU A 103 8.37 -4.40 6.57
CA GLU A 103 9.39 -4.75 7.56
C GLU A 103 9.14 -6.13 8.15
N ALA A 104 10.21 -6.88 8.40
CA ALA A 104 10.16 -8.11 9.19
C ALA A 104 10.18 -7.78 10.69
N ILE A 105 9.36 -8.48 11.47
CA ILE A 105 9.31 -8.35 12.92
C ILE A 105 9.95 -9.57 13.56
N GLY A 106 10.92 -9.35 14.45
CA GLY A 106 11.57 -10.42 15.20
C GLY A 106 12.72 -11.09 14.45
N SER A 107 12.82 -12.43 14.51
CA SER A 107 13.99 -13.18 14.03
C SER A 107 14.12 -13.24 12.50
N GLY A 108 13.04 -12.99 11.78
CA GLY A 108 12.99 -13.14 10.31
C GLY A 108 13.34 -14.56 9.86
N ASP A 109 12.85 -15.59 10.57
CA ASP A 109 13.16 -17.00 10.29
C ASP A 109 12.39 -17.51 9.05
N TYR A 110 12.68 -16.95 7.89
CA TYR A 110 12.15 -17.33 6.60
C TYR A 110 13.08 -16.85 5.47
N ASN A 111 12.94 -17.42 4.28
CA ASN A 111 13.60 -16.93 3.08
C ASN A 111 12.70 -15.89 2.41
N SER A 112 13.07 -14.62 2.48
CA SER A 112 12.31 -13.53 1.85
C SER A 112 12.55 -13.38 0.34
N THR A 113 13.44 -14.19 -0.22
CA THR A 113 14.04 -14.12 -1.56
C THR A 113 15.24 -13.18 -1.68
N THR A 114 15.37 -12.18 -0.80
CA THR A 114 16.46 -11.17 -0.83
C THR A 114 17.38 -11.24 0.39
N ASN A 115 16.95 -11.90 1.50
CA ASN A 115 17.70 -11.93 2.76
C ASN A 115 18.78 -13.05 2.83
N GLY A 116 18.96 -13.84 1.77
CA GLY A 116 19.97 -14.90 1.69
C GLY A 116 19.72 -16.13 2.57
N ARG A 117 18.57 -16.24 3.24
CA ARG A 117 18.25 -17.36 4.14
C ARG A 117 17.70 -18.58 3.38
N THR A 118 18.48 -19.11 2.45
CA THR A 118 18.06 -20.20 1.53
C THR A 118 17.83 -21.55 2.21
N ASN A 119 18.18 -21.68 3.50
CA ASN A 119 17.93 -22.87 4.33
C ASN A 119 16.53 -22.90 4.97
N PHE A 120 15.74 -21.87 4.77
CA PHE A 120 14.36 -21.81 5.19
C PHE A 120 13.40 -21.87 3.98
N PRO A 121 12.17 -22.36 4.14
CA PRO A 121 11.11 -22.22 3.15
C PRO A 121 10.88 -20.75 2.76
N THR A 122 10.46 -20.54 1.52
CA THR A 122 10.26 -19.18 0.98
C THR A 122 8.93 -18.60 1.41
N VAL A 123 8.98 -17.41 1.99
CA VAL A 123 7.87 -16.48 2.15
C VAL A 123 8.29 -15.19 1.45
N ALA A 124 7.77 -14.94 0.26
CA ALA A 124 8.23 -13.87 -0.63
C ALA A 124 7.67 -12.50 -0.20
N ASP A 125 8.01 -12.09 1.03
CA ASP A 125 7.71 -10.80 1.63
C ASP A 125 9.03 -10.13 2.06
N PRO A 126 9.87 -9.65 1.11
CA PRO A 126 11.11 -8.95 1.43
C PRO A 126 10.83 -7.61 2.09
N GLU A 127 11.76 -7.18 2.94
CA GLU A 127 11.79 -5.81 3.46
C GLU A 127 12.03 -4.85 2.30
N ASN A 128 11.18 -3.82 2.22
CA ASN A 128 11.26 -2.83 1.15
C ASN A 128 10.60 -1.52 1.56
N SER A 129 11.07 -0.40 0.98
CA SER A 129 10.45 0.92 1.11
C SER A 129 10.43 1.58 -0.25
N GLU A 130 9.24 1.80 -0.80
CA GLU A 130 9.10 2.30 -2.17
C GLU A 130 7.94 3.27 -2.35
N ILE A 131 7.94 3.95 -3.50
CA ILE A 131 6.74 4.62 -4.00
C ILE A 131 5.88 3.54 -4.66
N ASN A 132 4.84 3.10 -3.95
CA ASN A 132 3.95 2.06 -4.44
C ASN A 132 3.05 2.56 -5.58
N ARG A 133 2.47 3.75 -5.42
CA ARG A 133 1.64 4.37 -6.47
C ARG A 133 1.94 5.86 -6.61
N VAL A 134 2.05 6.33 -7.85
CA VAL A 134 2.11 7.74 -8.18
C VAL A 134 1.57 7.95 -9.58
N HIS A 135 0.40 8.58 -9.68
CA HIS A 135 -0.25 8.81 -10.95
C HIS A 135 -1.10 10.08 -10.97
N LEU A 136 -1.38 10.56 -12.18
CA LEU A 136 -2.34 11.61 -12.47
C LEU A 136 -3.49 11.03 -13.28
N SER A 137 -4.71 11.52 -13.01
CA SER A 137 -5.93 11.13 -13.73
C SER A 137 -6.62 12.37 -14.30
N TYR A 138 -7.03 12.29 -15.57
CA TYR A 138 -7.77 13.34 -16.27
C TYR A 138 -9.23 12.90 -16.50
N HIS A 139 -10.18 13.77 -16.15
CA HIS A 139 -11.60 13.47 -16.04
C HIS A 139 -12.51 14.32 -16.95
N ASN A 140 -11.99 15.32 -17.70
CA ASN A 140 -12.82 16.23 -18.48
C ASN A 140 -13.28 15.68 -19.86
N ILE A 141 -12.98 14.40 -20.16
CA ILE A 141 -13.55 13.73 -21.32
C ILE A 141 -14.83 13.04 -20.85
N PRO A 142 -16.00 13.26 -21.50
CA PRO A 142 -17.23 12.61 -21.09
C PRO A 142 -17.08 11.10 -20.95
N ASP A 143 -17.56 10.56 -19.82
CA ASP A 143 -17.56 9.12 -19.49
C ASP A 143 -16.19 8.44 -19.61
N THR A 144 -15.09 9.23 -19.60
CA THR A 144 -13.73 8.72 -19.83
C THR A 144 -12.78 9.23 -18.78
N VAL A 145 -11.98 8.32 -18.22
CA VAL A 145 -10.85 8.64 -17.32
C VAL A 145 -9.55 8.16 -17.96
N VAL A 146 -8.60 9.09 -18.08
CA VAL A 146 -7.25 8.77 -18.54
C VAL A 146 -6.29 8.86 -17.35
N THR A 147 -5.58 7.78 -17.03
CA THR A 147 -4.63 7.74 -15.91
C THR A 147 -3.23 7.40 -16.41
N VAL A 148 -2.23 8.15 -15.98
CA VAL A 148 -0.83 7.94 -16.33
C VAL A 148 0.05 7.93 -15.09
N GLY A 149 0.97 6.96 -15.02
CA GLY A 149 1.92 6.79 -13.93
C GLY A 149 1.86 5.40 -13.31
N ARG A 150 2.48 5.26 -12.13
CA ARG A 150 2.49 4.00 -11.37
C ARG A 150 1.16 3.79 -10.69
N GLN A 151 0.50 2.72 -11.06
CA GLN A 151 -0.85 2.42 -10.63
C GLN A 151 -1.04 0.92 -10.35
N ARG A 152 -2.01 0.61 -9.53
CA ARG A 152 -2.46 -0.73 -9.26
C ARG A 152 -3.50 -1.13 -10.30
N LEU A 153 -3.28 -2.24 -10.97
CA LEU A 153 -4.20 -2.80 -11.95
C LEU A 153 -4.68 -4.16 -11.47
N VAL A 154 -5.99 -4.29 -11.32
CA VAL A 154 -6.64 -5.55 -10.99
C VAL A 154 -7.78 -5.75 -11.96
N LEU A 155 -7.68 -6.74 -12.83
CA LEU A 155 -8.69 -7.06 -13.82
C LEU A 155 -9.40 -8.35 -13.41
N ASP A 156 -10.71 -8.32 -13.42
CA ASP A 156 -11.60 -9.40 -13.03
C ASP A 156 -11.24 -9.96 -11.63
N ASN A 157 -10.91 -11.23 -11.57
CA ASN A 157 -10.54 -11.93 -10.34
C ASN A 157 -9.02 -11.97 -10.09
N ALA A 158 -8.26 -11.04 -10.67
CA ALA A 158 -6.79 -10.95 -10.58
C ALA A 158 -6.03 -12.16 -11.15
N ARG A 159 -6.69 -13.02 -11.94
CA ARG A 159 -6.09 -14.25 -12.45
C ARG A 159 -4.94 -14.00 -13.43
N PHE A 160 -5.08 -13.00 -14.29
CA PHE A 160 -4.09 -12.67 -15.34
C PHE A 160 -3.39 -11.34 -15.08
N VAL A 161 -4.12 -10.36 -14.61
CA VAL A 161 -3.59 -9.05 -14.23
C VAL A 161 -4.08 -8.72 -12.84
N GLY A 162 -3.15 -8.61 -11.89
CA GLY A 162 -3.46 -8.34 -10.50
C GLY A 162 -2.26 -7.77 -9.75
N ASP A 163 -2.51 -7.35 -8.54
CA ASP A 163 -1.56 -6.69 -7.65
C ASP A 163 -0.85 -7.64 -6.69
N VAL A 164 -1.10 -8.95 -6.79
CA VAL A 164 -0.60 -9.96 -5.86
C VAL A 164 -0.91 -9.60 -4.39
N GLY A 165 -2.10 -9.07 -4.13
CA GLY A 165 -2.53 -8.52 -2.84
C GLY A 165 -2.49 -9.49 -1.65
N PHE A 166 -2.18 -10.77 -1.90
CA PHE A 166 -1.88 -11.76 -0.89
C PHE A 166 -0.53 -11.48 -0.21
N ARG A 167 0.48 -10.98 -0.93
CA ARG A 167 1.81 -10.67 -0.41
C ARG A 167 1.84 -9.31 0.30
N GLN A 168 2.94 -9.03 1.01
CA GLN A 168 3.11 -7.75 1.69
C GLN A 168 3.50 -6.65 0.69
N ASN A 169 4.48 -6.88 -0.19
CA ASN A 169 4.74 -5.96 -1.29
C ASN A 169 3.71 -6.15 -2.40
N GLN A 170 3.19 -5.06 -2.94
CA GLN A 170 2.21 -5.07 -4.01
C GLN A 170 2.87 -5.04 -5.39
N GLN A 171 2.30 -5.74 -6.35
CA GLN A 171 2.66 -5.56 -7.75
C GLN A 171 1.96 -4.32 -8.31
N THR A 172 2.73 -3.42 -8.90
CA THR A 172 2.25 -2.19 -9.52
C THR A 172 2.75 -2.05 -10.96
N PHE A 173 2.13 -1.13 -11.71
CA PHE A 173 2.34 -1.01 -13.14
C PHE A 173 2.59 0.44 -13.50
N ASP A 174 3.74 0.73 -14.13
CA ASP A 174 3.95 2.01 -14.79
C ASP A 174 3.21 1.94 -16.13
N ALA A 175 2.06 2.61 -16.21
CA ALA A 175 1.10 2.42 -17.28
C ALA A 175 0.35 3.70 -17.66
N LEU A 176 -0.22 3.66 -18.88
CA LEU A 176 -1.29 4.54 -19.32
C LEU A 176 -2.57 3.71 -19.39
N THR A 177 -3.62 4.16 -18.72
CA THR A 177 -4.95 3.55 -18.80
C THR A 177 -5.96 4.53 -19.34
N VAL A 178 -6.87 4.06 -20.18
CA VAL A 178 -8.03 4.79 -20.64
C VAL A 178 -9.25 3.92 -20.34
N ALA A 179 -10.13 4.40 -19.45
CA ALA A 179 -11.37 3.73 -19.10
C ALA A 179 -12.55 4.56 -19.60
N ASN A 180 -13.50 3.94 -20.32
CA ASN A 180 -14.68 4.58 -20.87
C ASN A 180 -15.93 3.80 -20.49
N SER A 181 -16.97 4.52 -20.06
CA SER A 181 -18.28 3.99 -19.66
C SER A 181 -19.44 4.63 -20.42
N SER A 182 -19.20 5.15 -21.64
CA SER A 182 -20.21 5.82 -22.44
C SER A 182 -21.29 4.89 -23.02
N LEU A 183 -20.99 3.59 -23.08
CA LEU A 183 -21.95 2.60 -23.60
C LEU A 183 -22.75 2.00 -22.43
N PRO A 184 -24.10 1.88 -22.56
CA PRO A 184 -24.91 1.21 -21.55
C PRO A 184 -24.42 -0.24 -21.32
N ASP A 185 -24.29 -0.62 -20.05
CA ASP A 185 -23.92 -1.97 -19.61
C ASP A 185 -22.55 -2.49 -20.12
N LEU A 186 -21.70 -1.60 -20.69
CA LEU A 186 -20.39 -1.94 -21.21
C LEU A 186 -19.32 -0.95 -20.76
N GLY A 187 -18.35 -1.43 -19.98
CA GLY A 187 -17.11 -0.71 -19.67
C GLY A 187 -16.00 -1.13 -20.62
N LEU A 188 -15.34 -0.16 -21.25
CA LEU A 188 -14.17 -0.38 -22.09
C LEU A 188 -12.94 0.12 -21.37
N ALA A 189 -11.86 -0.66 -21.42
CA ALA A 189 -10.56 -0.25 -20.87
C ALA A 189 -9.44 -0.57 -21.87
N TYR A 190 -8.56 0.41 -22.09
CA TYR A 190 -7.31 0.23 -22.80
C TYR A 190 -6.18 0.45 -21.80
N VAL A 191 -5.21 -0.45 -21.78
CA VAL A 191 -4.05 -0.39 -20.87
C VAL A 191 -2.78 -0.59 -21.68
N TYR A 192 -1.88 0.40 -21.62
CA TYR A 192 -0.52 0.29 -22.12
C TYR A 192 0.43 0.22 -20.92
N VAL A 193 1.07 -0.94 -20.72
CA VAL A 193 2.04 -1.16 -19.63
C VAL A 193 3.44 -0.95 -20.16
N LYS A 194 4.18 -0.02 -19.56
CA LYS A 194 5.60 0.22 -19.83
C LYS A 194 6.50 -0.67 -18.99
N GLN A 195 6.14 -0.85 -17.71
CA GLN A 195 6.94 -1.62 -16.74
C GLN A 195 6.04 -2.23 -15.68
N ILE A 196 6.42 -3.39 -15.18
CA ILE A 196 5.80 -4.07 -14.04
C ILE A 196 6.80 -4.05 -12.89
N LEU A 197 6.39 -3.51 -11.75
CA LEU A 197 7.13 -3.59 -10.50
C LEU A 197 6.56 -4.76 -9.72
N ARG A 198 7.42 -5.73 -9.43
CA ARG A 198 7.02 -7.00 -8.83
C ARG A 198 7.15 -6.94 -7.31
N ILE A 199 6.58 -7.93 -6.65
CA ILE A 199 6.54 -8.08 -5.18
C ILE A 199 7.91 -8.30 -4.51
N PHE A 200 8.99 -8.38 -5.27
CA PHE A 200 10.33 -8.72 -4.75
C PHE A 200 11.17 -7.49 -4.38
N GLY A 201 10.59 -6.29 -4.42
CA GLY A 201 11.27 -5.02 -4.17
C GLY A 201 12.03 -4.50 -5.41
N ASP A 202 12.59 -3.31 -5.25
CA ASP A 202 13.24 -2.57 -6.35
C ASP A 202 14.55 -3.22 -6.87
N ASP A 203 15.10 -4.19 -6.15
CA ASP A 203 16.41 -4.78 -6.43
C ASP A 203 16.34 -6.06 -7.30
N ASN A 204 15.16 -6.39 -7.90
CA ASN A 204 14.96 -7.61 -8.72
C ASN A 204 14.24 -7.36 -10.05
#